data_df466abadd3375f3ca76060b4ffe1016
#
_entry.id   df466abadd3375f3ca76060b4ffe1016
#
_cell.length_a   1.000
_cell.length_b   1.000
_cell.length_c   1.000
_cell.angle_alpha   90.00
_cell.angle_beta   90.00
_cell.angle_gamma   90.00
#
_symmetry.space_group_name_H-M   'P 1'
#
loop_
_entity.id
_entity.type
_entity.pdbx_description
1 polymer ?
#
loop_
_entity_poly.entity_id
_entity_poly.type
_entity_poly.pdbx_seq_one_letter_code
_entity_poly.pdbx_strand_id
1 'polypeptide(L)'
;MVYLSASEFERYGVDLATPLALIGAVSALVDAHCKRPTLAPAQYTERLRLMPDTSTVRLTYLPLAVVSPATSPIISGRGRYAQPRRGEAQFWWEPQQQFVAEVAEVFGLPGQWTAITADLIDFDVVTGEVSLLRGPWGMPFTEVEITYTAGLDPIAEPVKHACAALIRNAQATPALNVRLSKLDQMQLEYFSNSIVDDTVRQLLARYVARKVS
;
A
#
# COMPACT_ATOMS: atom_id res chain seq x y z
N MET A 1 -10.34 0.30 12.08
CA MET A 1 -9.92 1.62 12.61
C MET A 1 -10.96 2.65 12.24
N VAL A 2 -11.11 3.76 12.96
CA VAL A 2 -12.10 4.81 12.67
C VAL A 2 -11.33 6.04 12.19
N TYR A 3 -11.70 6.60 11.02
CA TYR A 3 -11.01 7.75 10.42
C TYR A 3 -11.61 9.10 10.81
N LEU A 4 -12.83 9.10 11.30
CA LEU A 4 -13.50 10.31 11.77
C LEU A 4 -13.88 10.14 13.24
N SER A 5 -13.30 10.98 14.10
CA SER A 5 -13.60 10.96 15.53
C SER A 5 -14.90 11.70 15.86
N ALA A 6 -15.55 11.35 16.97
CA ALA A 6 -16.80 11.99 17.39
C ALA A 6 -16.64 13.50 17.59
N SER A 7 -15.47 13.96 18.03
CA SER A 7 -15.16 15.39 18.21
C SER A 7 -15.08 16.18 16.89
N GLU A 8 -15.00 15.48 15.78
CA GLU A 8 -14.88 16.09 14.45
C GLU A 8 -16.21 16.09 13.68
N PHE A 9 -17.26 15.41 14.16
CA PHE A 9 -18.52 15.25 13.44
C PHE A 9 -19.15 16.56 13.01
N GLU A 10 -19.22 17.52 13.92
CA GLU A 10 -19.78 18.84 13.65
C GLU A 10 -19.05 19.55 12.51
N ARG A 11 -17.71 19.47 12.51
CA ARG A 11 -16.85 20.08 11.50
C ARG A 11 -17.12 19.54 10.08
N TYR A 12 -17.48 18.25 9.98
CA TYR A 12 -17.72 17.59 8.69
C TYR A 12 -19.22 17.42 8.38
N GLY A 13 -20.10 18.01 9.20
CA GLY A 13 -21.55 17.97 8.99
C GLY A 13 -22.13 16.55 9.15
N VAL A 14 -21.62 15.80 10.09
CA VAL A 14 -22.10 14.48 10.49
C VAL A 14 -22.91 14.63 11.77
N ASP A 15 -24.09 13.99 11.85
CA ASP A 15 -24.94 14.03 13.04
C ASP A 15 -24.22 13.33 14.22
N LEU A 16 -24.25 13.99 15.39
CA LEU A 16 -23.71 13.45 16.63
C LEU A 16 -24.39 12.14 17.07
N ALA A 17 -25.64 11.92 16.64
CA ALA A 17 -26.38 10.68 16.88
C ALA A 17 -25.93 9.52 15.97
N THR A 18 -24.98 9.73 15.07
CA THR A 18 -24.51 8.69 14.14
C THR A 18 -23.89 7.50 14.89
N PRO A 19 -24.38 6.27 14.67
CA PRO A 19 -23.84 5.10 15.36
C PRO A 19 -22.37 4.85 15.03
N LEU A 20 -21.54 4.57 16.02
CA LEU A 20 -20.11 4.23 15.83
C LEU A 20 -19.89 3.05 14.89
N ALA A 21 -20.85 2.08 14.90
CA ALA A 21 -20.82 0.95 13.97
C ALA A 21 -20.88 1.39 12.50
N LEU A 22 -21.69 2.41 12.17
CA LEU A 22 -21.76 2.96 10.82
C LEU A 22 -20.44 3.62 10.42
N ILE A 23 -19.82 4.35 11.34
CA ILE A 23 -18.53 5.01 11.08
C ILE A 23 -17.43 3.98 10.85
N GLY A 24 -17.43 2.90 11.64
CA GLY A 24 -16.54 1.76 11.44
C GLY A 24 -16.73 1.10 10.07
N ALA A 25 -17.97 0.86 9.66
CA ALA A 25 -18.30 0.28 8.37
C ALA A 25 -17.88 1.18 7.20
N VAL A 26 -18.09 2.49 7.32
CA VAL A 26 -17.65 3.47 6.31
C VAL A 26 -16.12 3.52 6.23
N SER A 27 -15.42 3.48 7.35
CA SER A 27 -13.95 3.44 7.36
C SER A 27 -13.42 2.19 6.65
N ALA A 28 -14.04 1.03 6.91
CA ALA A 28 -13.70 -0.21 6.22
C ALA A 28 -14.00 -0.16 4.71
N LEU A 29 -15.08 0.53 4.30
CA LEU A 29 -15.40 0.74 2.89
C LEU A 29 -14.35 1.62 2.19
N VAL A 30 -13.86 2.65 2.88
CA VAL A 30 -12.77 3.50 2.38
C VAL A 30 -11.50 2.68 2.19
N ASP A 31 -11.13 1.83 3.16
CA ASP A 31 -9.98 0.93 3.04
C ASP A 31 -10.10 -0.02 1.85
N ALA A 32 -11.27 -0.65 1.70
CA ALA A 32 -11.56 -1.54 0.57
C ALA A 32 -11.47 -0.81 -0.77
N HIS A 33 -12.01 0.42 -0.87
CA HIS A 33 -11.92 1.25 -2.07
C HIS A 33 -10.46 1.59 -2.38
N CYS A 34 -9.67 1.93 -1.38
CA CYS A 34 -8.25 2.25 -1.51
C CYS A 34 -7.38 0.99 -1.73
N LYS A 35 -7.96 -0.21 -1.74
CA LYS A 35 -7.28 -1.51 -1.92
C LYS A 35 -6.15 -1.74 -0.92
N ARG A 36 -6.37 -1.37 0.32
CA ARG A 36 -5.39 -1.51 1.41
C ARG A 36 -6.06 -1.91 2.71
N PRO A 37 -5.34 -2.58 3.63
CA PRO A 37 -5.90 -2.98 4.92
C PRO A 37 -6.29 -1.82 5.81
N THR A 38 -5.54 -0.71 5.73
CA THR A 38 -5.79 0.53 6.45
C THR A 38 -5.07 1.70 5.79
N LEU A 39 -5.61 2.91 5.94
CA LEU A 39 -4.94 4.16 5.56
C LEU A 39 -4.07 4.73 6.68
N ALA A 40 -4.29 4.31 7.93
CA ALA A 40 -3.43 4.68 9.04
C ALA A 40 -2.07 3.98 8.96
N PRO A 41 -1.05 4.47 9.68
CA PRO A 41 0.27 3.84 9.67
C PRO A 41 0.19 2.37 10.05
N ALA A 42 0.70 1.53 9.17
CA ALA A 42 0.78 0.09 9.35
C ALA A 42 2.04 -0.45 8.70
N GLN A 43 2.50 -1.59 9.20
CA GLN A 43 3.65 -2.27 8.66
C GLN A 43 3.22 -3.19 7.51
N TYR A 44 3.96 -3.12 6.41
CA TYR A 44 3.76 -3.93 5.22
C TYR A 44 5.04 -4.67 4.87
N THR A 45 4.89 -5.88 4.36
CA THR A 45 5.99 -6.66 3.80
C THR A 45 5.63 -7.01 2.36
N GLU A 46 6.44 -6.56 1.43
CA GLU A 46 6.23 -6.80 0.00
C GLU A 46 7.42 -7.51 -0.62
N ARG A 47 7.09 -8.46 -1.47
CA ARG A 47 8.05 -9.17 -2.30
C ARG A 47 7.95 -8.66 -3.73
N LEU A 48 9.03 -8.06 -4.20
CA LEU A 48 9.11 -7.37 -5.47
C LEU A 48 10.19 -8.01 -6.35
N ARG A 49 9.92 -8.08 -7.65
CA ARG A 49 10.91 -8.49 -8.64
C ARG A 49 11.57 -7.26 -9.23
N LEU A 50 12.90 -7.31 -9.31
CA LEU A 50 13.65 -6.31 -10.05
C LEU A 50 13.69 -6.70 -11.52
N MET A 51 13.56 -5.69 -12.38
CA MET A 51 13.86 -5.89 -13.80
C MET A 51 15.37 -6.07 -13.99
N PRO A 52 15.80 -6.79 -15.01
CA PRO A 52 17.22 -6.88 -15.35
C PRO A 52 17.83 -5.48 -15.45
N ASP A 53 19.01 -5.31 -14.90
CA ASP A 53 19.80 -4.07 -14.90
C ASP A 53 19.25 -2.90 -14.09
N THR A 54 18.12 -3.08 -13.37
CA THR A 54 17.59 -2.08 -12.44
C THR A 54 17.96 -2.41 -11.01
N SER A 55 18.21 -1.36 -10.22
CA SER A 55 18.40 -1.47 -8.77
C SER A 55 17.25 -0.79 -8.00
N THR A 56 16.21 -0.36 -8.72
CA THR A 56 15.08 0.38 -8.14
C THR A 56 13.81 -0.42 -8.24
N VAL A 57 13.00 -0.33 -7.18
CA VAL A 57 11.65 -0.90 -7.11
C VAL A 57 10.70 0.13 -6.55
N ARG A 58 9.42 0.01 -6.86
CA ARG A 58 8.39 0.88 -6.31
C ARG A 58 7.49 0.11 -5.36
N LEU A 59 7.29 0.67 -4.17
CA LEU A 59 6.40 0.12 -3.15
C LEU A 59 4.93 0.41 -3.49
N THR A 60 4.06 -0.50 -3.09
CA THR A 60 2.62 -0.44 -3.40
C THR A 60 1.88 0.54 -2.50
N TYR A 61 2.22 0.57 -1.20
CA TYR A 61 1.48 1.36 -0.21
C TYR A 61 2.19 2.67 0.09
N LEU A 62 1.54 3.78 -0.22
CA LEU A 62 2.07 5.13 -0.07
C LEU A 62 1.05 6.03 0.67
N PRO A 63 1.51 7.13 1.31
CA PRO A 63 2.90 7.54 1.49
C PRO A 63 3.64 6.66 2.51
N LEU A 64 4.96 6.67 2.45
CA LEU A 64 5.77 6.07 3.51
C LEU A 64 5.59 6.88 4.79
N ALA A 65 5.33 6.20 5.91
CA ALA A 65 5.12 6.86 7.19
C ALA A 65 6.47 7.13 7.86
N VAL A 66 6.86 8.38 7.90
CA VAL A 66 8.01 8.83 8.70
C VAL A 66 7.52 9.09 10.12
N VAL A 67 7.68 8.11 11.00
CA VAL A 67 7.23 8.20 12.40
C VAL A 67 8.06 9.23 13.20
N SER A 68 9.30 9.47 12.79
CA SER A 68 10.21 10.48 13.35
C SER A 68 11.28 10.81 12.31
N PRO A 69 11.82 12.05 12.28
CA PRO A 69 12.89 12.39 11.34
C PRO A 69 14.15 11.51 11.49
N ALA A 70 14.31 10.85 12.64
CA ALA A 70 15.42 9.95 12.91
C ALA A 70 15.12 8.47 12.59
N THR A 71 13.88 8.13 12.20
CA THR A 71 13.49 6.73 12.01
C THR A 71 13.14 6.49 10.54
N SER A 72 13.92 5.67 9.88
CA SER A 72 13.62 5.22 8.51
C SER A 72 12.25 4.51 8.47
N PRO A 73 11.42 4.79 7.47
CA PRO A 73 10.20 4.01 7.24
C PRO A 73 10.49 2.57 6.81
N ILE A 74 11.70 2.29 6.31
CA ILE A 74 12.15 0.96 5.96
C ILE A 74 12.67 0.27 7.21
N ILE A 75 12.04 -0.85 7.58
CA ILE A 75 12.38 -1.62 8.78
C ILE A 75 13.44 -2.66 8.48
N SER A 76 13.26 -3.39 7.39
CA SER A 76 14.20 -4.43 6.95
C SER A 76 14.07 -4.71 5.47
N GLY A 77 15.14 -5.20 4.88
CA GLY A 77 15.18 -5.67 3.51
C GLY A 77 15.94 -6.98 3.41
N ARG A 78 15.56 -7.81 2.46
CA ARG A 78 16.34 -8.97 2.05
C ARG A 78 16.23 -9.16 0.56
N GLY A 79 17.32 -9.56 -0.05
CA GLY A 79 17.41 -9.80 -1.48
C GLY A 79 17.81 -11.23 -1.79
N ARG A 80 17.49 -11.68 -2.99
CA ARG A 80 17.99 -12.95 -3.50
C ARG A 80 18.32 -12.83 -4.98
N TYR A 81 19.29 -13.64 -5.40
CA TYR A 81 19.62 -13.84 -6.81
C TYR A 81 18.75 -14.96 -7.40
N ALA A 82 18.45 -14.89 -8.70
CA ALA A 82 17.75 -15.99 -9.36
C ALA A 82 18.58 -17.28 -9.25
N GLN A 83 17.89 -18.38 -9.06
CA GLN A 83 18.53 -19.68 -9.28
C GLN A 83 18.87 -19.82 -10.77
N PRO A 84 20.09 -20.21 -11.13
CA PRO A 84 20.41 -20.53 -12.50
C PRO A 84 19.49 -21.64 -12.98
N ARG A 85 19.01 -21.55 -14.21
CA ARG A 85 18.18 -22.61 -14.82
C ARG A 85 18.98 -23.91 -14.87
N ARG A 86 18.28 -25.04 -14.68
CA ARG A 86 18.86 -26.38 -14.77
C ARG A 86 19.56 -26.53 -16.14
N GLY A 87 20.88 -26.59 -16.18
CA GLY A 87 21.70 -26.56 -17.39
C GLY A 87 22.66 -25.37 -17.49
N GLU A 88 22.26 -24.18 -17.00
CA GLU A 88 23.16 -23.04 -16.92
C GLU A 88 24.08 -23.14 -15.71
N ALA A 89 23.61 -23.77 -14.63
CA ALA A 89 24.39 -24.01 -13.42
C ALA A 89 25.65 -24.85 -13.67
N GLN A 90 25.60 -25.78 -14.61
CA GLN A 90 26.70 -26.68 -14.93
C GLN A 90 27.85 -25.95 -15.63
N PHE A 91 27.52 -24.91 -16.41
CA PHE A 91 28.53 -24.12 -17.12
C PHE A 91 29.32 -23.17 -16.20
N TRP A 92 28.71 -22.75 -15.10
CA TRP A 92 29.31 -21.79 -14.15
C TRP A 92 30.08 -22.48 -13.00
N TRP A 93 29.82 -23.75 -12.71
CA TRP A 93 30.38 -24.44 -11.55
C TRP A 93 31.79 -25.01 -11.72
N GLU A 94 32.14 -25.44 -12.92
CA GLU A 94 33.36 -26.25 -13.08
C GLU A 94 34.69 -25.51 -13.02
N PRO A 95 34.87 -24.29 -13.52
CA PRO A 95 36.20 -23.68 -13.49
C PRO A 95 36.49 -22.75 -12.29
N GLN A 96 35.50 -22.46 -11.43
CA GLN A 96 35.61 -21.35 -10.48
C GLN A 96 35.01 -21.63 -9.10
N GLN A 97 35.07 -22.85 -8.63
CA GLN A 97 34.48 -23.22 -7.33
C GLN A 97 34.95 -22.34 -6.17
N GLN A 98 36.20 -21.91 -6.18
CA GLN A 98 36.74 -21.05 -5.14
C GLN A 98 36.17 -19.63 -5.20
N PHE A 99 36.05 -19.05 -6.39
CA PHE A 99 35.45 -17.72 -6.59
C PHE A 99 33.96 -17.71 -6.29
N VAL A 100 33.24 -18.80 -6.64
CA VAL A 100 31.80 -18.94 -6.30
C VAL A 100 31.60 -19.08 -4.80
N ALA A 101 32.51 -19.78 -4.09
CA ALA A 101 32.45 -19.89 -2.64
C ALA A 101 32.66 -18.53 -1.96
N GLU A 102 33.65 -17.75 -2.39
CA GLU A 102 33.90 -16.41 -1.87
C GLU A 102 32.73 -15.44 -2.17
N VAL A 103 32.20 -15.50 -3.39
CA VAL A 103 31.00 -14.70 -3.77
C VAL A 103 29.78 -15.15 -2.96
N ALA A 104 29.59 -16.44 -2.75
CA ALA A 104 28.48 -16.97 -1.95
C ALA A 104 28.59 -16.60 -0.47
N GLU A 105 29.79 -16.46 0.07
CA GLU A 105 30.01 -16.01 1.44
C GLU A 105 29.59 -14.54 1.63
N VAL A 106 29.85 -13.69 0.63
CA VAL A 106 29.56 -12.26 0.68
C VAL A 106 28.11 -11.93 0.27
N PHE A 107 27.57 -12.61 -0.75
CA PHE A 107 26.27 -12.29 -1.37
C PHE A 107 25.19 -13.33 -1.11
N GLY A 108 25.54 -14.45 -0.48
CA GLY A 108 24.65 -15.60 -0.33
C GLY A 108 24.56 -16.46 -1.59
N LEU A 109 24.11 -17.68 -1.40
CA LEU A 109 23.92 -18.64 -2.50
C LEU A 109 22.72 -18.23 -3.39
N PRO A 110 22.77 -18.49 -4.70
CA PRO A 110 21.64 -18.29 -5.59
C PRO A 110 20.38 -18.98 -5.04
N GLY A 111 19.27 -18.24 -4.99
CA GLY A 111 17.99 -18.71 -4.45
C GLY A 111 17.86 -18.56 -2.93
N GLN A 112 18.90 -18.26 -2.19
CA GLN A 112 18.82 -17.92 -0.77
C GLN A 112 18.59 -16.43 -0.55
N TRP A 113 17.89 -16.12 0.54
CA TRP A 113 17.65 -14.74 0.95
C TRP A 113 18.81 -14.22 1.77
N THR A 114 19.38 -13.12 1.35
CA THR A 114 20.45 -12.38 2.05
C THR A 114 19.87 -11.10 2.63
N ALA A 115 20.15 -10.83 3.90
CA ALA A 115 19.72 -9.59 4.55
C ALA A 115 20.41 -8.38 3.92
N ILE A 116 19.65 -7.31 3.73
CA ILE A 116 20.14 -6.01 3.29
C ILE A 116 20.01 -5.07 4.48
N THR A 117 21.10 -4.41 4.85
CA THR A 117 21.08 -3.42 5.94
C THR A 117 20.16 -2.26 5.54
N ALA A 118 19.21 -1.89 6.41
CA ALA A 118 18.24 -0.85 6.11
C ALA A 118 18.88 0.49 5.75
N ASP A 119 20.02 0.82 6.33
CA ASP A 119 20.80 2.05 6.05
C ASP A 119 21.39 2.09 4.62
N LEU A 120 21.46 0.95 3.95
CA LEU A 120 21.92 0.83 2.57
C LEU A 120 20.77 0.89 1.55
N ILE A 121 19.55 1.09 2.02
CA ILE A 121 18.34 1.20 1.22
C ILE A 121 17.98 2.69 1.14
N ASP A 122 18.17 3.28 -0.01
CA ASP A 122 17.71 4.65 -0.29
C ASP A 122 16.25 4.63 -0.73
N PHE A 123 15.47 5.64 -0.36
CA PHE A 123 14.04 5.69 -0.65
C PHE A 123 13.53 7.12 -0.82
N ASP A 124 12.54 7.27 -1.70
CA ASP A 124 11.75 8.49 -1.84
C ASP A 124 10.39 8.32 -1.15
N VAL A 125 10.12 9.14 -0.16
CA VAL A 125 8.87 9.11 0.63
C VAL A 125 7.63 9.37 -0.23
N VAL A 126 7.76 10.20 -1.26
CA VAL A 126 6.63 10.66 -2.09
C VAL A 126 6.30 9.66 -3.19
N THR A 127 7.32 9.22 -3.91
CA THR A 127 7.15 8.31 -5.04
C THR A 127 7.08 6.85 -4.61
N GLY A 128 7.63 6.54 -3.41
CA GLY A 128 7.78 5.18 -2.92
C GLY A 128 8.81 4.38 -3.72
N GLU A 129 9.67 5.05 -4.45
CA GLU A 129 10.78 4.43 -5.14
C GLU A 129 11.86 4.08 -4.11
N VAL A 130 12.31 2.86 -4.17
CA VAL A 130 13.36 2.33 -3.30
C VAL A 130 14.52 1.91 -4.17
N SER A 131 15.69 2.48 -3.88
CA SER A 131 16.95 2.17 -4.55
C SER A 131 17.78 1.26 -3.66
N LEU A 132 18.21 0.14 -4.23
CA LEU A 132 19.07 -0.82 -3.56
C LEU A 132 20.50 -0.64 -4.04
N LEU A 133 21.44 -0.58 -3.12
CA LEU A 133 22.85 -0.62 -3.48
C LEU A 133 23.13 -1.92 -4.23
N ARG A 134 23.75 -1.79 -5.39
CA ARG A 134 24.33 -2.94 -6.08
C ARG A 134 25.47 -3.46 -5.22
N GLY A 135 25.57 -4.77 -5.10
CA GLY A 135 26.71 -5.37 -4.45
C GLY A 135 28.03 -4.90 -5.05
N PRO A 136 29.15 -5.03 -4.37
CA PRO A 136 30.46 -4.55 -4.83
C PRO A 136 30.85 -5.08 -6.23
N TRP A 137 30.22 -6.14 -6.67
CA TRP A 137 30.43 -6.73 -8.01
C TRP A 137 29.39 -6.25 -9.05
N GLY A 138 28.55 -5.27 -8.71
CA GLY A 138 27.54 -4.74 -9.63
C GLY A 138 26.38 -5.68 -9.95
N MET A 139 26.30 -6.83 -9.28
CA MET A 139 25.23 -7.79 -9.52
C MET A 139 23.94 -7.34 -8.82
N PRO A 140 22.85 -7.08 -9.57
CA PRO A 140 21.58 -6.72 -8.97
C PRO A 140 20.88 -7.96 -8.39
N PHE A 141 20.14 -7.77 -7.30
CA PHE A 141 19.19 -8.78 -6.86
C PHE A 141 18.10 -8.97 -7.91
N THR A 142 17.56 -10.17 -8.03
CA THR A 142 16.43 -10.47 -8.92
C THR A 142 15.09 -10.33 -8.22
N GLU A 143 15.07 -10.56 -6.91
CA GLU A 143 13.93 -10.36 -6.05
C GLU A 143 14.37 -9.74 -4.73
N VAL A 144 13.52 -8.89 -4.20
CA VAL A 144 13.69 -8.29 -2.89
C VAL A 144 12.42 -8.41 -2.10
N GLU A 145 12.55 -8.54 -0.80
CA GLU A 145 11.47 -8.45 0.15
C GLU A 145 11.79 -7.30 1.11
N ILE A 146 10.89 -6.33 1.14
CA ILE A 146 11.06 -5.10 1.92
C ILE A 146 9.92 -5.01 2.92
N THR A 147 10.28 -4.81 4.19
CA THR A 147 9.34 -4.50 5.26
C THR A 147 9.44 -3.03 5.60
N TYR A 148 8.31 -2.34 5.55
CA TYR A 148 8.27 -0.89 5.71
C TYR A 148 6.97 -0.44 6.38
N THR A 149 6.95 0.79 6.89
CA THR A 149 5.75 1.43 7.45
C THR A 149 5.20 2.43 6.45
N ALA A 150 3.91 2.32 6.16
CA ALA A 150 3.20 3.26 5.28
C ALA A 150 1.85 3.61 5.86
N GLY A 151 1.37 4.81 5.57
CA GLY A 151 0.08 5.31 6.03
C GLY A 151 0.10 6.81 6.29
N LEU A 152 -1.04 7.31 6.72
CA LEU A 152 -1.27 8.73 6.99
C LEU A 152 -1.36 8.97 8.49
N ASP A 153 -0.49 9.82 9.03
CA ASP A 153 -0.57 10.32 10.40
C ASP A 153 -0.20 11.82 10.41
N PRO A 154 -1.15 12.69 10.69
CA PRO A 154 -2.60 12.45 10.89
C PRO A 154 -3.34 12.02 9.61
N ILE A 155 -4.53 11.43 9.78
CA ILE A 155 -5.41 11.10 8.65
C ILE A 155 -5.74 12.37 7.86
N ALA A 156 -5.53 12.32 6.54
CA ALA A 156 -5.67 13.48 5.68
C ALA A 156 -7.13 13.96 5.55
N GLU A 157 -7.32 15.26 5.48
CA GLU A 157 -8.63 15.93 5.35
C GLU A 157 -9.50 15.34 4.21
N PRO A 158 -8.98 15.06 2.99
CA PRO A 158 -9.80 14.45 1.93
C PRO A 158 -10.40 13.10 2.32
N VAL A 159 -9.70 12.30 3.13
CA VAL A 159 -10.20 11.01 3.63
C VAL A 159 -11.36 11.23 4.62
N LYS A 160 -11.23 12.20 5.51
CA LYS A 160 -12.27 12.55 6.47
C LYS A 160 -13.53 13.10 5.75
N HIS A 161 -13.34 13.94 4.74
CA HIS A 161 -14.44 14.41 3.90
C HIS A 161 -15.12 13.29 3.14
N ALA A 162 -14.36 12.33 2.61
CA ALA A 162 -14.90 11.14 1.95
C ALA A 162 -15.72 10.29 2.92
N CYS A 163 -15.22 10.07 4.15
CA CYS A 163 -15.98 9.36 5.19
C CYS A 163 -17.29 10.08 5.52
N ALA A 164 -17.26 11.40 5.71
CA ALA A 164 -18.46 12.18 6.00
C ALA A 164 -19.49 12.14 4.86
N ALA A 165 -19.04 12.20 3.60
CA ALA A 165 -19.90 12.07 2.43
C ALA A 165 -20.56 10.68 2.38
N LEU A 166 -19.79 9.62 2.62
CA LEU A 166 -20.30 8.25 2.67
C LEU A 166 -21.32 8.04 3.78
N ILE A 167 -21.11 8.62 4.97
CA ILE A 167 -22.08 8.56 6.09
C ILE A 167 -23.38 9.23 5.67
N ARG A 168 -23.31 10.43 5.09
CA ARG A 168 -24.50 11.17 4.61
C ARG A 168 -25.23 10.39 3.53
N ASN A 169 -24.51 9.83 2.56
CA ASN A 169 -25.09 9.01 1.50
C ASN A 169 -25.80 7.78 2.07
N ALA A 170 -25.20 7.11 3.05
CA ALA A 170 -25.79 5.95 3.72
C ALA A 170 -27.05 6.31 4.51
N GLN A 171 -27.07 7.47 5.16
CA GLN A 171 -28.23 7.95 5.93
C GLN A 171 -29.34 8.49 5.03
N ALA A 172 -29.00 9.12 3.91
CA ALA A 172 -29.97 9.67 2.96
C ALA A 172 -30.71 8.61 2.15
N THR A 173 -30.17 7.39 2.05
CA THR A 173 -30.75 6.30 1.26
C THR A 173 -31.50 5.34 2.21
N PRO A 174 -32.82 5.50 2.44
CA PRO A 174 -33.58 4.73 3.41
C PRO A 174 -33.66 3.23 3.13
N ALA A 175 -33.45 2.84 1.86
CA ALA A 175 -33.37 1.45 1.46
C ALA A 175 -32.40 1.33 0.28
N LEU A 176 -31.21 0.82 0.52
CA LEU A 176 -30.16 0.57 -0.48
C LEU A 176 -30.60 -0.27 -1.68
N ASN A 177 -31.76 -0.96 -1.55
CA ASN A 177 -32.32 -1.85 -2.58
C ASN A 177 -33.48 -1.22 -3.37
N VAL A 178 -33.91 -0.01 -3.06
CA VAL A 178 -35.03 0.64 -3.77
C VAL A 178 -34.47 1.53 -4.86
N ARG A 179 -34.51 1.05 -6.09
CA ARG A 179 -34.11 1.80 -7.29
C ARG A 179 -35.20 2.77 -7.75
N LEU A 180 -36.44 2.43 -7.52
CA LEU A 180 -37.60 3.19 -7.94
C LEU A 180 -38.69 3.07 -6.90
N SER A 181 -39.16 4.17 -6.34
CA SER A 181 -40.35 4.21 -5.51
C SER A 181 -41.45 4.99 -6.22
N LYS A 182 -42.60 4.37 -6.43
CA LYS A 182 -43.81 5.05 -6.96
C LYS A 182 -44.78 5.25 -5.80
N LEU A 183 -45.07 6.49 -5.56
CA LEU A 183 -46.15 6.87 -4.63
C LEU A 183 -47.15 7.72 -5.46
N ASP A 184 -48.28 7.12 -5.83
CA ASP A 184 -49.33 7.73 -6.61
C ASP A 184 -48.82 8.31 -7.96
N GLN A 185 -48.82 9.62 -8.14
CA GLN A 185 -48.30 10.28 -9.34
C GLN A 185 -46.84 10.74 -9.22
N MET A 186 -46.23 10.55 -8.05
CA MET A 186 -44.80 10.88 -7.83
C MET A 186 -43.93 9.65 -8.06
N GLN A 187 -42.97 9.77 -8.96
CA GLN A 187 -41.94 8.80 -9.21
C GLN A 187 -40.61 9.33 -8.63
N LEU A 188 -40.10 8.67 -7.61
CA LEU A 188 -38.77 8.95 -7.03
C LEU A 188 -37.77 7.93 -7.58
N GLU A 189 -36.85 8.42 -8.35
CA GLU A 189 -35.75 7.63 -8.88
C GLU A 189 -34.46 7.95 -8.08
N TYR A 190 -33.85 6.94 -7.49
CA TYR A 190 -32.60 7.09 -6.76
C TYR A 190 -31.44 6.89 -7.72
N PHE A 191 -30.65 7.95 -7.95
CA PHE A 191 -29.64 8.04 -9.00
C PHE A 191 -28.40 7.18 -8.78
N SER A 192 -28.21 6.55 -7.63
CA SER A 192 -26.94 5.86 -7.35
C SER A 192 -27.15 4.43 -6.91
N ASN A 193 -26.62 3.49 -7.66
CA ASN A 193 -26.48 2.09 -7.26
C ASN A 193 -25.27 1.89 -6.32
N SER A 194 -24.55 2.93 -5.93
CA SER A 194 -23.31 2.86 -5.17
C SER A 194 -23.28 3.98 -4.14
N ILE A 195 -22.97 3.62 -2.90
CA ILE A 195 -22.73 4.58 -1.81
C ILE A 195 -21.48 5.44 -2.14
N VAL A 196 -20.56 4.88 -2.91
CA VAL A 196 -19.32 5.55 -3.36
C VAL A 196 -19.64 6.33 -4.63
N ASP A 197 -19.93 7.61 -4.49
CA ASP A 197 -20.16 8.53 -5.61
C ASP A 197 -18.83 9.00 -6.25
N ASP A 198 -18.93 9.76 -7.34
CA ASP A 198 -17.77 10.27 -8.06
C ASP A 198 -16.96 11.26 -7.22
N THR A 199 -17.61 12.02 -6.34
CA THR A 199 -16.93 12.93 -5.41
C THR A 199 -16.03 12.16 -4.44
N VAL A 200 -16.56 11.09 -3.84
CA VAL A 200 -15.78 10.21 -2.96
C VAL A 200 -14.62 9.56 -3.72
N ARG A 201 -14.87 9.10 -4.97
CA ARG A 201 -13.81 8.52 -5.81
C ARG A 201 -12.69 9.52 -6.08
N GLN A 202 -13.02 10.77 -6.41
CA GLN A 202 -12.03 11.82 -6.64
C GLN A 202 -11.22 12.14 -5.38
N LEU A 203 -11.87 12.26 -4.22
CA LEU A 203 -11.20 12.50 -2.94
C LEU A 203 -10.21 11.39 -2.57
N LEU A 204 -10.56 10.15 -2.88
CA LEU A 204 -9.75 8.98 -2.53
C LEU A 204 -8.75 8.56 -3.63
N ALA A 205 -8.84 9.10 -4.84
CA ALA A 205 -8.07 8.64 -6.01
C ALA A 205 -6.56 8.57 -5.78
N ARG A 206 -6.00 9.52 -5.02
CA ARG A 206 -4.56 9.58 -4.70
C ARG A 206 -4.11 8.55 -3.67
N TYR A 207 -5.04 7.95 -2.92
CA TYR A 207 -4.75 7.00 -1.84
C TYR A 207 -4.94 5.54 -2.26
N VAL A 208 -5.47 5.31 -3.46
CA VAL A 208 -5.66 3.97 -4.01
C VAL A 208 -4.32 3.32 -4.26
N ALA A 209 -4.10 2.15 -3.66
CA ALA A 209 -2.88 1.37 -3.85
C ALA A 209 -2.75 0.93 -5.32
N ARG A 210 -1.59 1.18 -5.91
CA ARG A 210 -1.26 0.78 -7.28
C ARG A 210 -0.18 -0.29 -7.23
N LYS A 211 -0.55 -1.53 -7.48
CA LYS A 211 0.46 -2.57 -7.73
C LYS A 211 1.17 -2.23 -9.04
N VAL A 212 2.46 -2.02 -8.95
CA VAL A 212 3.35 -1.99 -10.11
C VAL A 212 3.75 -3.43 -10.36
N SER A 213 3.21 -4.02 -11.43
CA SER A 213 3.56 -5.37 -11.89
C SER A 213 4.81 -5.29 -12.74
#